data_9c4693b588a5ec4a701f3e6593a73aaf
#
_entry.id   9c4693b588a5ec4a701f3e6593a73aaf
#
_cell.length_a   1.000
_cell.length_b   1.000
_cell.length_c   1.000
_cell.angle_alpha   90.00
_cell.angle_beta   90.00
_cell.angle_gamma   90.00
#
_symmetry.space_group_name_H-M   'P 1'
#
loop_
_entity.id
_entity.type
_entity.pdbx_description
1 polymer ?
#
loop_
_entity_poly.entity_id
_entity_poly.type
_entity_poly.pdbx_seq_one_letter_code
_entity_poly.pdbx_strand_id
1 'polypeptide(L)'
;MKQFYATLFAFFGFCTMVYSQDFLPHILTDAEKSQLSQFQFRNAALTPAPTTPVRAAAEWEEVEYLVVTWVPSFQNILRQIVAAGVNECKVIIATQNQASVSSYLTSNGIDLANVIFMNAPSNSIWIRDYAGNTVYSNDVGELALTDWIYNRPRPQDNIMPSAHVTQVGIPIYITDSGTNDLVNTGGNYMSDGLGNAFASNLILDENAVGNPYGVSPKTEAQINDIMFNYMGIDNFIKMPTLPWDEIHHIDMHMKLLNEETLLVSKYPVGVADGPQIEANIDYVTSNFLSPFGTPYHVEWIDAPASTGGSYPDTGGAYRTFSNSVIINKTVLIPVYRPEVDAAAIAKYQQLMPGYNIVGIDVDNAGENLISQLGAIHCITHTIGVAEPLWIVHQPVAEANTGTSVALNAMIKHISGIGSAKVFWREIGTTEFTETNLLPVSGDNWTANIPIALSGIDVEYYIWAQANSGKTLTRPITAPTGFWTINVENLSVEDWAKSHIAGPFPNPARESVNFNLGQIGKIDVTITNTLGQTLLQQTVDNANGLFTLDLQASWKGALFVTFKGDFGQVTRKVIKL
;
A
#
# COMPACT_ATOMS: atom_id res chain seq x y z
N MET A 1 -22.09 32.39 -86.87
CA MET A 1 -20.90 31.99 -86.09
C MET A 1 -21.23 32.21 -84.61
N LYS A 2 -21.56 31.15 -83.92
CA LYS A 2 -21.88 31.17 -82.44
C LYS A 2 -20.70 30.54 -81.71
N GLN A 3 -20.01 31.32 -80.90
CA GLN A 3 -18.96 30.82 -80.05
C GLN A 3 -19.58 30.23 -78.76
N PHE A 4 -19.30 28.97 -78.47
CA PHE A 4 -19.62 28.30 -77.23
C PHE A 4 -18.44 28.51 -76.23
N TYR A 5 -18.70 29.17 -75.14
CA TYR A 5 -17.78 29.19 -73.98
C TYR A 5 -18.13 28.04 -73.03
N ALA A 6 -17.23 27.07 -72.91
CA ALA A 6 -17.33 26.03 -71.93
C ALA A 6 -16.63 26.52 -70.67
N THR A 7 -17.41 26.76 -69.61
CA THR A 7 -16.90 27.11 -68.27
C THR A 7 -16.59 25.83 -67.54
N LEU A 8 -15.29 25.56 -67.28
CA LEU A 8 -14.81 24.41 -66.49
C LEU A 8 -14.93 24.80 -65.04
N PHE A 9 -15.88 24.20 -64.26
CA PHE A 9 -15.96 24.29 -62.83
C PHE A 9 -14.98 23.27 -62.27
N ALA A 10 -13.83 23.72 -61.73
CA ALA A 10 -12.93 22.92 -60.90
C ALA A 10 -13.52 22.83 -59.51
N PHE A 11 -14.09 21.66 -59.18
CA PHE A 11 -14.46 21.32 -57.80
C PHE A 11 -13.17 21.04 -57.01
N PHE A 12 -12.67 22.03 -56.27
CA PHE A 12 -11.70 21.82 -55.22
C PHE A 12 -12.43 21.15 -54.07
N GLY A 13 -12.38 19.81 -54.00
CA GLY A 13 -12.74 19.07 -52.79
C GLY A 13 -11.77 19.43 -51.66
N PHE A 14 -12.20 20.31 -50.77
CA PHE A 14 -11.55 20.44 -49.46
C PHE A 14 -11.77 19.10 -48.73
N CYS A 15 -10.80 18.21 -48.83
CA CYS A 15 -10.67 17.09 -47.91
C CYS A 15 -10.26 17.71 -46.57
N THR A 16 -11.24 18.09 -45.75
CA THR A 16 -10.99 18.31 -44.34
C THR A 16 -10.52 16.97 -43.79
N MET A 17 -9.21 16.78 -43.65
CA MET A 17 -8.69 15.80 -42.73
C MET A 17 -9.28 16.20 -41.38
N VAL A 18 -10.32 15.51 -40.98
CA VAL A 18 -10.69 15.45 -39.57
C VAL A 18 -9.51 14.74 -38.92
N TYR A 19 -8.54 15.52 -38.46
CA TYR A 19 -7.63 15.01 -37.43
C TYR A 19 -8.58 14.62 -36.31
N SER A 20 -8.77 13.33 -36.10
CA SER A 20 -9.18 12.79 -34.80
C SER A 20 -8.35 13.56 -33.80
N GLN A 21 -9.00 14.26 -32.90
CA GLN A 21 -8.29 15.00 -31.85
C GLN A 21 -7.69 13.92 -30.97
N ASP A 22 -6.46 13.51 -31.29
CA ASP A 22 -5.72 12.56 -30.53
C ASP A 22 -5.57 13.16 -29.13
N PHE A 23 -5.77 12.34 -28.10
CA PHE A 23 -5.67 12.69 -26.71
C PHE A 23 -4.43 13.59 -26.45
N LEU A 24 -4.56 14.50 -25.47
CA LEU A 24 -3.44 15.36 -25.09
C LEU A 24 -2.37 14.54 -24.33
N PRO A 25 -1.08 14.78 -24.59
CA PRO A 25 0.02 14.08 -23.90
C PRO A 25 0.02 14.41 -22.41
N HIS A 26 0.79 13.65 -21.62
CA HIS A 26 0.90 13.89 -20.19
C HIS A 26 1.54 15.25 -19.88
N ILE A 27 2.59 15.61 -20.60
CA ILE A 27 3.22 16.94 -20.49
C ILE A 27 2.36 18.03 -21.15
N LEU A 28 2.63 19.27 -20.75
CA LEU A 28 2.05 20.44 -21.42
C LEU A 28 2.58 20.56 -22.86
N THR A 29 1.68 20.67 -23.82
CA THR A 29 2.04 21.05 -25.18
C THR A 29 2.51 22.51 -25.24
N ASP A 30 3.24 22.91 -26.28
CA ASP A 30 3.66 24.31 -26.43
C ASP A 30 2.47 25.27 -26.55
N ALA A 31 1.36 24.82 -27.13
CA ALA A 31 0.11 25.57 -27.17
C ALA A 31 -0.47 25.79 -25.77
N GLU A 32 -0.50 24.75 -24.94
CA GLU A 32 -0.96 24.84 -23.55
C GLU A 32 -0.05 25.73 -22.71
N LYS A 33 1.29 25.61 -22.84
CA LYS A 33 2.27 26.49 -22.16
C LYS A 33 2.01 27.97 -22.46
N SER A 34 1.69 28.29 -23.71
CA SER A 34 1.38 29.68 -24.11
C SER A 34 0.08 30.22 -23.54
N GLN A 35 -0.84 29.35 -23.12
CA GLN A 35 -2.15 29.70 -22.60
C GLN A 35 -2.22 29.71 -21.06
N LEU A 36 -1.24 29.14 -20.36
CA LEU A 36 -1.28 28.97 -18.90
C LEU A 36 -1.65 30.24 -18.15
N SER A 37 -0.98 31.36 -18.44
CA SER A 37 -1.21 32.64 -17.75
C SER A 37 -2.56 33.31 -18.09
N GLN A 38 -3.27 32.84 -19.10
CA GLN A 38 -4.55 33.37 -19.56
C GLN A 38 -5.71 32.46 -19.21
N PHE A 39 -5.43 31.21 -18.87
CA PHE A 39 -6.45 30.21 -18.54
C PHE A 39 -7.00 30.45 -17.11
N GLN A 40 -8.31 30.36 -16.99
CA GLN A 40 -8.97 30.49 -15.70
C GLN A 40 -9.03 29.09 -15.04
N PHE A 41 -8.09 28.82 -14.14
CA PHE A 41 -8.00 27.56 -13.44
C PHE A 41 -9.05 27.36 -12.33
N ARG A 42 -9.58 28.45 -11.80
CA ARG A 42 -10.55 28.40 -10.71
C ARG A 42 -11.97 28.24 -11.22
N ASN A 43 -12.74 27.39 -10.54
CA ASN A 43 -14.19 27.28 -10.75
C ASN A 43 -14.93 28.33 -9.93
N ALA A 44 -16.12 28.75 -10.40
CA ALA A 44 -16.93 29.75 -9.73
C ALA A 44 -17.68 29.23 -8.48
N ALA A 45 -17.74 27.90 -8.28
CA ALA A 45 -18.46 27.29 -7.18
C ALA A 45 -17.49 27.02 -6.02
N LEU A 46 -17.57 27.84 -4.99
CA LEU A 46 -16.76 27.69 -3.77
C LEU A 46 -17.37 26.61 -2.87
N THR A 47 -16.58 25.63 -2.48
CA THR A 47 -16.93 24.73 -1.38
C THR A 47 -16.13 25.10 -0.13
N PRO A 48 -16.79 25.20 1.05
CA PRO A 48 -16.05 25.40 2.29
C PRO A 48 -15.17 24.20 2.58
N ALA A 49 -14.11 24.41 3.35
CA ALA A 49 -13.34 23.30 3.91
C ALA A 49 -14.26 22.38 4.74
N PRO A 50 -13.92 21.07 4.86
CA PRO A 50 -14.63 20.18 5.77
C PRO A 50 -14.77 20.80 7.17
N THR A 51 -15.97 20.69 7.76
CA THR A 51 -16.24 21.21 9.13
C THR A 51 -15.91 20.20 10.23
N THR A 52 -15.67 18.95 9.85
CA THR A 52 -15.22 17.85 10.72
C THR A 52 -13.85 17.38 10.23
N PRO A 53 -13.03 16.81 11.10
CA PRO A 53 -11.79 16.15 10.66
C PRO A 53 -12.07 15.16 9.54
N VAL A 54 -11.17 15.10 8.57
CA VAL A 54 -11.23 14.14 7.48
C VAL A 54 -9.99 13.27 7.47
N ARG A 55 -10.10 12.08 6.88
CA ARG A 55 -9.02 11.15 6.65
C ARG A 55 -8.98 10.78 5.16
N ALA A 56 -7.84 10.96 4.52
CA ALA A 56 -7.63 10.42 3.18
C ALA A 56 -7.54 8.90 3.23
N ALA A 57 -8.17 8.22 2.26
CA ALA A 57 -8.03 6.78 2.13
C ALA A 57 -6.65 6.39 1.60
N ALA A 58 -6.14 5.23 2.02
CA ALA A 58 -5.01 4.58 1.38
C ALA A 58 -5.49 3.77 0.16
N GLU A 59 -4.59 3.54 -0.81
CA GLU A 59 -4.98 2.86 -2.06
C GLU A 59 -5.33 1.37 -1.86
N TRP A 60 -4.86 0.74 -0.79
CA TRP A 60 -5.18 -0.66 -0.45
C TRP A 60 -6.46 -0.82 0.39
N GLU A 61 -7.20 0.25 0.65
CA GLU A 61 -8.51 0.17 1.28
C GLU A 61 -9.59 -0.31 0.29
N GLU A 62 -10.78 -0.65 0.79
CA GLU A 62 -11.89 -1.10 -0.06
C GLU A 62 -12.28 -0.06 -1.10
N VAL A 63 -12.38 -0.49 -2.35
CA VAL A 63 -12.77 0.30 -3.51
C VAL A 63 -14.17 -0.06 -3.96
N GLU A 64 -15.07 0.91 -4.07
CA GLU A 64 -16.39 0.75 -4.69
C GLU A 64 -16.35 1.01 -6.20
N TYR A 65 -15.53 1.97 -6.65
CA TYR A 65 -15.45 2.33 -8.06
C TYR A 65 -14.01 2.46 -8.52
N LEU A 66 -13.69 1.77 -9.62
CA LEU A 66 -12.56 2.09 -10.48
C LEU A 66 -13.05 3.11 -11.52
N VAL A 67 -12.32 4.19 -11.76
CA VAL A 67 -12.68 5.18 -12.76
C VAL A 67 -11.63 5.26 -13.87
N VAL A 68 -12.07 5.34 -15.13
CA VAL A 68 -11.22 5.49 -16.31
C VAL A 68 -11.85 6.48 -17.29
N THR A 69 -11.01 7.16 -18.07
CA THR A 69 -11.43 7.97 -19.20
C THR A 69 -11.19 7.19 -20.49
N TRP A 70 -12.23 7.04 -21.31
CA TRP A 70 -12.12 6.25 -22.55
C TRP A 70 -11.53 7.04 -23.68
N VAL A 71 -10.34 6.64 -24.11
CA VAL A 71 -9.63 7.20 -25.26
C VAL A 71 -9.41 6.10 -26.29
N PRO A 72 -9.96 6.21 -27.52
CA PRO A 72 -9.89 5.15 -28.54
C PRO A 72 -8.48 4.70 -28.90
N SER A 73 -7.48 5.60 -28.85
CA SER A 73 -6.08 5.28 -29.15
C SER A 73 -5.44 4.29 -28.16
N PHE A 74 -6.06 4.05 -26.99
CA PHE A 74 -5.63 3.12 -25.96
C PHE A 74 -6.74 2.14 -25.53
N GLN A 75 -7.67 1.86 -26.43
CA GLN A 75 -8.85 1.06 -26.10
C GLN A 75 -8.54 -0.38 -25.68
N ASN A 76 -7.45 -0.99 -26.15
CA ASN A 76 -7.08 -2.34 -25.75
C ASN A 76 -6.47 -2.37 -24.33
N ILE A 77 -5.66 -1.36 -23.96
CA ILE A 77 -5.17 -1.18 -22.58
C ILE A 77 -6.36 -0.94 -21.64
N LEU A 78 -7.23 0.03 -21.98
CA LEU A 78 -8.43 0.35 -21.18
C LEU A 78 -9.37 -0.85 -21.04
N ARG A 79 -9.56 -1.64 -22.12
CA ARG A 79 -10.35 -2.88 -22.07
C ARG A 79 -9.79 -3.87 -21.04
N GLN A 80 -8.48 -4.05 -20.98
CA GLN A 80 -7.85 -4.96 -20.01
C GLN A 80 -8.02 -4.46 -18.57
N ILE A 81 -7.91 -3.14 -18.35
CA ILE A 81 -8.19 -2.51 -17.06
C ILE A 81 -9.65 -2.74 -16.65
N VAL A 82 -10.60 -2.49 -17.57
CA VAL A 82 -12.04 -2.72 -17.31
C VAL A 82 -12.31 -4.20 -17.03
N ALA A 83 -11.72 -5.12 -17.81
CA ALA A 83 -11.90 -6.56 -17.62
C ALA A 83 -11.44 -7.05 -16.24
N ALA A 84 -10.38 -6.49 -15.70
CA ALA A 84 -9.93 -6.78 -14.34
C ALA A 84 -10.85 -6.10 -13.31
N GLY A 85 -11.18 -4.81 -13.51
CA GLY A 85 -11.96 -4.01 -12.58
C GLY A 85 -13.37 -4.52 -12.31
N VAL A 86 -14.09 -5.00 -13.33
CA VAL A 86 -15.47 -5.50 -13.18
C VAL A 86 -15.60 -6.73 -12.28
N ASN A 87 -14.50 -7.43 -12.03
CA ASN A 87 -14.45 -8.57 -11.11
C ASN A 87 -14.24 -8.14 -9.65
N GLU A 88 -13.81 -6.91 -9.42
CA GLU A 88 -13.43 -6.38 -8.11
C GLU A 88 -14.42 -5.34 -7.59
N CYS A 89 -14.91 -4.47 -8.47
CA CYS A 89 -15.74 -3.33 -8.12
C CYS A 89 -16.58 -2.87 -9.33
N LYS A 90 -17.33 -1.79 -9.18
CA LYS A 90 -17.97 -1.11 -10.31
C LYS A 90 -16.92 -0.29 -11.07
N VAL A 91 -17.04 -0.22 -12.40
CA VAL A 91 -16.13 0.57 -13.25
C VAL A 91 -16.89 1.73 -13.89
N ILE A 92 -16.53 2.97 -13.54
CA ILE A 92 -17.05 4.17 -14.18
C ILE A 92 -16.18 4.50 -15.38
N ILE A 93 -16.78 4.58 -16.54
CA ILE A 93 -16.13 4.94 -17.81
C ILE A 93 -16.64 6.30 -18.26
N ALA A 94 -15.79 7.32 -18.20
CA ALA A 94 -16.08 8.63 -18.77
C ALA A 94 -15.96 8.57 -20.30
N THR A 95 -17.05 8.81 -21.02
CA THR A 95 -17.09 8.80 -22.49
C THR A 95 -18.34 9.50 -23.03
N GLN A 96 -18.20 10.19 -24.16
CA GLN A 96 -19.34 10.74 -24.90
C GLN A 96 -19.90 9.76 -25.95
N ASN A 97 -19.26 8.59 -26.13
CA ASN A 97 -19.67 7.59 -27.12
C ASN A 97 -19.95 6.24 -26.48
N GLN A 98 -20.89 6.21 -25.54
CA GLN A 98 -21.27 5.00 -24.79
C GLN A 98 -21.57 3.82 -25.72
N ALA A 99 -22.29 4.03 -26.82
CA ALA A 99 -22.70 2.95 -27.74
C ALA A 99 -21.49 2.23 -28.37
N SER A 100 -20.47 2.98 -28.78
CA SER A 100 -19.24 2.41 -29.34
C SER A 100 -18.44 1.66 -28.29
N VAL A 101 -18.26 2.26 -27.12
CA VAL A 101 -17.50 1.64 -26.00
C VAL A 101 -18.19 0.37 -25.51
N SER A 102 -19.51 0.42 -25.29
CA SER A 102 -20.32 -0.75 -24.91
C SER A 102 -20.20 -1.89 -25.93
N SER A 103 -20.35 -1.59 -27.23
CA SER A 103 -20.18 -2.58 -28.29
C SER A 103 -18.78 -3.18 -28.32
N TYR A 104 -17.75 -2.36 -28.16
CA TYR A 104 -16.36 -2.82 -28.13
C TYR A 104 -16.08 -3.74 -26.93
N LEU A 105 -16.50 -3.35 -25.73
CA LEU A 105 -16.32 -4.16 -24.51
C LEU A 105 -17.07 -5.50 -24.62
N THR A 106 -18.34 -5.48 -25.06
CA THR A 106 -19.16 -6.68 -25.21
C THR A 106 -18.59 -7.63 -26.27
N SER A 107 -18.14 -7.11 -27.43
CA SER A 107 -17.52 -7.92 -28.48
C SER A 107 -16.20 -8.59 -28.04
N ASN A 108 -15.57 -8.07 -26.99
CA ASN A 108 -14.39 -8.64 -26.34
C ASN A 108 -14.73 -9.47 -25.07
N GLY A 109 -16.00 -9.81 -24.87
CA GLY A 109 -16.43 -10.74 -23.82
C GLY A 109 -16.53 -10.14 -22.42
N ILE A 110 -16.54 -8.81 -22.28
CA ILE A 110 -16.68 -8.15 -20.98
C ILE A 110 -18.15 -7.99 -20.63
N ASP A 111 -18.54 -8.48 -19.44
CA ASP A 111 -19.86 -8.25 -18.87
C ASP A 111 -19.97 -6.79 -18.39
N LEU A 112 -21.06 -6.14 -18.81
CA LEU A 112 -21.32 -4.74 -18.45
C LEU A 112 -22.11 -4.56 -17.16
N ALA A 113 -22.44 -5.63 -16.43
CA ALA A 113 -23.24 -5.56 -15.19
C ALA A 113 -22.64 -4.61 -14.14
N ASN A 114 -21.31 -4.56 -14.07
CA ASN A 114 -20.55 -3.68 -13.17
C ASN A 114 -19.94 -2.46 -13.90
N VAL A 115 -20.39 -2.13 -15.14
CA VAL A 115 -19.91 -0.96 -15.87
C VAL A 115 -20.94 0.16 -15.80
N ILE A 116 -20.48 1.35 -15.43
CA ILE A 116 -21.26 2.58 -15.40
C ILE A 116 -20.69 3.53 -16.47
N PHE A 117 -21.49 3.86 -17.45
CA PHE A 117 -21.10 4.85 -18.44
C PHE A 117 -21.48 6.24 -17.96
N MET A 118 -20.49 7.10 -17.79
CA MET A 118 -20.66 8.51 -17.44
C MET A 118 -20.49 9.36 -18.71
N ASN A 119 -21.57 10.06 -19.12
CA ASN A 119 -21.52 10.95 -20.28
C ASN A 119 -20.80 12.25 -19.92
N ALA A 120 -19.47 12.20 -19.92
CA ALA A 120 -18.61 13.35 -19.67
C ALA A 120 -17.54 13.47 -20.75
N PRO A 121 -17.28 14.69 -21.28
CA PRO A 121 -16.14 14.93 -22.15
C PRO A 121 -14.85 14.95 -21.34
N SER A 122 -13.72 14.65 -22.01
CA SER A 122 -12.38 14.76 -21.45
C SER A 122 -11.41 15.37 -22.46
N ASN A 123 -10.33 15.97 -21.98
CA ASN A 123 -9.24 16.44 -22.81
C ASN A 123 -8.12 15.40 -22.91
N SER A 124 -7.97 14.55 -21.91
CA SER A 124 -6.88 13.57 -21.83
C SER A 124 -7.30 12.27 -21.16
N ILE A 125 -6.42 11.25 -21.23
CA ILE A 125 -6.58 9.96 -20.57
C ILE A 125 -6.13 9.96 -19.09
N TRP A 126 -5.41 10.99 -18.66
CA TRP A 126 -4.65 11.05 -17.40
C TRP A 126 -5.54 11.28 -16.17
N ILE A 127 -6.52 10.39 -15.98
CA ILE A 127 -7.54 10.56 -14.93
C ILE A 127 -6.98 10.54 -13.51
N ARG A 128 -5.83 9.93 -13.30
CA ARG A 128 -5.13 9.98 -12.00
C ARG A 128 -4.89 11.41 -11.54
N ASP A 129 -4.52 12.28 -12.46
CA ASP A 129 -4.07 13.63 -12.16
C ASP A 129 -5.20 14.58 -11.79
N TYR A 130 -6.37 14.37 -12.40
CA TYR A 130 -7.51 15.29 -12.30
C TYR A 130 -8.74 14.71 -11.61
N ALA A 131 -8.72 13.45 -11.16
CA ALA A 131 -9.82 12.90 -10.37
C ALA A 131 -9.74 13.35 -8.91
N GLY A 132 -10.91 13.39 -8.24
CA GLY A 132 -10.98 13.72 -6.82
C GLY A 132 -10.58 12.57 -5.92
N ASN A 133 -9.92 12.87 -4.81
CA ASN A 133 -9.38 11.90 -3.88
C ASN A 133 -10.37 11.54 -2.78
N THR A 134 -10.49 10.26 -2.45
CA THR A 134 -11.38 9.76 -1.41
C THR A 134 -10.97 10.27 -0.02
N VAL A 135 -11.91 10.86 0.69
CA VAL A 135 -11.79 11.20 2.10
C VAL A 135 -13.02 10.74 2.88
N TYR A 136 -12.81 10.45 4.16
CA TYR A 136 -13.88 10.08 5.10
C TYR A 136 -13.92 11.07 6.26
N SER A 137 -15.11 11.58 6.60
CA SER A 137 -15.28 12.36 7.82
C SER A 137 -15.11 11.48 9.06
N ASN A 138 -14.44 11.99 10.11
CA ASN A 138 -14.24 11.25 11.35
C ASN A 138 -13.77 9.80 11.13
N ASP A 139 -12.81 9.61 10.22
CA ASP A 139 -12.15 8.37 9.83
C ASP A 139 -13.00 7.39 9.00
N VAL A 140 -14.24 7.12 9.38
CA VAL A 140 -15.13 6.12 8.75
C VAL A 140 -16.56 6.66 8.54
N GLY A 141 -16.75 7.97 8.60
CA GLY A 141 -18.05 8.61 8.43
C GLY A 141 -18.41 8.81 6.96
N GLU A 142 -18.95 9.99 6.64
CA GLU A 142 -19.38 10.30 5.29
C GLU A 142 -18.22 10.24 4.28
N LEU A 143 -18.43 9.50 3.20
CA LEU A 143 -17.56 9.47 2.04
C LEU A 143 -17.70 10.77 1.24
N ALA A 144 -16.58 11.41 0.92
CA ALA A 144 -16.52 12.58 0.04
C ALA A 144 -15.30 12.47 -0.89
N LEU A 145 -15.25 13.32 -1.92
CA LEU A 145 -14.02 13.56 -2.66
C LEU A 145 -13.43 14.91 -2.30
N THR A 146 -12.10 14.97 -2.21
CA THR A 146 -11.36 16.23 -2.22
C THR A 146 -10.74 16.43 -3.59
N ASP A 147 -10.99 17.61 -4.16
CA ASP A 147 -10.48 18.05 -5.45
C ASP A 147 -9.58 19.28 -5.25
N TRP A 148 -8.53 19.38 -6.03
CA TRP A 148 -7.63 20.52 -6.11
C TRP A 148 -7.54 21.05 -7.54
N ILE A 149 -6.92 22.20 -7.72
CA ILE A 149 -6.76 22.81 -9.04
C ILE A 149 -5.79 21.97 -9.85
N TYR A 150 -6.27 21.40 -10.96
CA TYR A 150 -5.45 20.65 -11.91
C TYR A 150 -4.48 21.58 -12.64
N ASN A 151 -3.22 21.19 -12.73
CA ASN A 151 -2.13 22.01 -13.25
C ASN A 151 -2.04 22.06 -14.79
N ARG A 152 -3.13 21.74 -15.50
CA ARG A 152 -3.21 21.79 -16.97
C ARG A 152 -4.38 22.65 -17.40
N PRO A 153 -4.27 23.44 -18.50
CA PRO A 153 -5.37 24.25 -19.04
C PRO A 153 -6.38 23.39 -19.82
N ARG A 154 -6.92 22.36 -19.16
CA ARG A 154 -7.81 21.32 -19.68
C ARG A 154 -9.16 21.37 -19.01
N PRO A 155 -10.09 22.21 -19.51
CA PRO A 155 -11.35 22.46 -18.80
C PRO A 155 -12.24 21.23 -18.65
N GLN A 156 -12.19 20.28 -19.60
CA GLN A 156 -12.97 19.05 -19.52
C GLN A 156 -12.42 18.05 -18.51
N ASP A 157 -11.11 18.03 -18.30
CA ASP A 157 -10.47 17.22 -17.26
C ASP A 157 -10.76 17.83 -15.88
N ASN A 158 -10.67 19.16 -15.76
CA ASN A 158 -10.83 19.87 -14.49
C ASN A 158 -12.24 19.78 -13.87
N ILE A 159 -13.27 19.47 -14.67
CA ILE A 159 -14.65 19.28 -14.16
C ILE A 159 -14.97 17.83 -13.79
N MET A 160 -14.07 16.89 -14.06
CA MET A 160 -14.32 15.46 -13.89
C MET A 160 -14.63 15.05 -12.44
N PRO A 161 -13.97 15.58 -11.40
CA PRO A 161 -14.35 15.28 -10.01
C PRO A 161 -15.80 15.61 -9.68
N SER A 162 -16.29 16.76 -10.17
CA SER A 162 -17.69 17.17 -10.02
C SER A 162 -18.66 16.24 -10.76
N ALA A 163 -18.26 15.70 -11.94
CA ALA A 163 -19.04 14.71 -12.66
C ALA A 163 -19.08 13.37 -11.90
N HIS A 164 -17.96 12.93 -11.32
CA HIS A 164 -17.89 11.71 -10.52
C HIS A 164 -18.81 11.80 -9.29
N VAL A 165 -18.72 12.86 -8.48
CA VAL A 165 -19.59 12.99 -7.29
C VAL A 165 -21.06 13.09 -7.64
N THR A 166 -21.39 13.70 -8.79
CA THR A 166 -22.77 13.73 -9.30
C THR A 166 -23.23 12.31 -9.68
N GLN A 167 -22.36 11.53 -10.33
CA GLN A 167 -22.67 10.15 -10.72
C GLN A 167 -22.84 9.22 -9.52
N VAL A 168 -22.02 9.41 -8.47
CA VAL A 168 -21.99 8.56 -7.27
C VAL A 168 -22.98 9.03 -6.20
N GLY A 169 -23.30 10.33 -6.17
CA GLY A 169 -24.20 10.93 -5.19
C GLY A 169 -23.54 11.25 -3.84
N ILE A 170 -22.29 11.71 -3.85
CA ILE A 170 -21.49 12.05 -2.66
C ILE A 170 -21.05 13.51 -2.69
N PRO A 171 -20.69 14.12 -1.55
CA PRO A 171 -20.17 15.48 -1.48
C PRO A 171 -18.75 15.62 -2.07
N ILE A 172 -18.36 16.87 -2.38
CA ILE A 172 -17.04 17.25 -2.83
C ILE A 172 -16.54 18.48 -2.07
N TYR A 173 -15.26 18.48 -1.74
CA TYR A 173 -14.53 19.61 -1.20
C TYR A 173 -13.49 20.06 -2.22
N ILE A 174 -13.53 21.33 -2.65
CA ILE A 174 -12.65 21.84 -3.72
C ILE A 174 -11.72 22.91 -3.14
N THR A 175 -10.41 22.75 -3.38
CA THR A 175 -9.40 23.70 -2.94
C THR A 175 -9.18 24.80 -3.99
N ASP A 176 -10.20 25.55 -4.34
CA ASP A 176 -10.13 26.56 -5.41
C ASP A 176 -10.45 28.00 -4.94
N SER A 177 -10.60 28.23 -3.64
CA SER A 177 -11.13 29.48 -3.11
C SER A 177 -10.24 30.17 -2.08
N GLY A 178 -10.11 31.47 -2.24
CA GLY A 178 -9.46 32.36 -1.26
C GLY A 178 -8.00 31.99 -1.03
N THR A 179 -7.63 31.77 0.22
CA THR A 179 -6.27 31.35 0.62
C THR A 179 -6.06 29.84 0.56
N ASN A 180 -7.11 29.06 0.30
CA ASN A 180 -7.09 27.60 0.21
C ASN A 180 -6.96 27.10 -1.23
N ASP A 181 -6.78 28.00 -2.20
CA ASP A 181 -6.54 27.64 -3.59
C ASP A 181 -5.21 26.91 -3.73
N LEU A 182 -5.26 25.62 -4.04
CA LEU A 182 -4.09 24.73 -4.13
C LEU A 182 -4.03 24.05 -5.49
N VAL A 183 -2.90 24.19 -6.15
CA VAL A 183 -2.58 23.41 -7.35
C VAL A 183 -1.91 22.11 -6.95
N ASN A 184 -2.41 20.98 -7.45
CA ASN A 184 -1.79 19.67 -7.26
C ASN A 184 -2.28 18.70 -8.34
N THR A 185 -1.66 17.53 -8.40
CA THR A 185 -2.04 16.41 -9.29
C THR A 185 -2.03 15.09 -8.53
N GLY A 186 -2.94 14.19 -8.88
CA GLY A 186 -3.07 12.90 -8.19
C GLY A 186 -1.90 11.95 -8.40
N GLY A 187 -1.14 12.07 -9.52
CA GLY A 187 0.10 11.31 -9.71
C GLY A 187 1.25 11.76 -8.81
N ASN A 188 1.18 12.99 -8.29
CA ASN A 188 2.12 13.53 -7.32
C ASN A 188 1.61 13.45 -5.87
N TYR A 189 0.81 12.43 -5.56
CA TYR A 189 0.24 12.26 -4.23
C TYR A 189 0.03 10.79 -3.88
N MET A 190 0.49 10.36 -2.70
CA MET A 190 0.19 9.05 -2.10
C MET A 190 -0.06 9.20 -0.62
N SER A 191 -1.11 8.56 -0.09
CA SER A 191 -1.46 8.54 1.33
C SER A 191 -1.36 7.14 1.91
N ASP A 192 -0.91 7.04 3.17
CA ASP A 192 -0.94 5.79 3.95
C ASP A 192 -2.30 5.54 4.67
N GLY A 193 -3.24 6.49 4.56
CA GLY A 193 -4.51 6.41 5.26
C GLY A 193 -4.45 6.76 6.75
N LEU A 194 -3.28 7.08 7.28
CA LEU A 194 -3.02 7.29 8.72
C LEU A 194 -2.33 8.64 9.01
N GLY A 195 -2.43 9.57 8.06
CA GLY A 195 -1.96 10.94 8.22
C GLY A 195 -0.61 11.24 7.57
N ASN A 196 0.13 10.25 7.04
CA ASN A 196 1.30 10.54 6.22
C ASN A 196 0.91 10.55 4.73
N ALA A 197 1.51 11.47 3.99
CA ALA A 197 1.45 11.48 2.53
C ALA A 197 2.77 11.91 1.91
N PHE A 198 2.97 11.51 0.66
CA PHE A 198 4.18 11.75 -0.11
C PHE A 198 3.87 12.57 -1.36
N ALA A 199 4.80 13.45 -1.73
CA ALA A 199 4.79 14.20 -2.98
C ALA A 199 6.24 14.52 -3.41
N SER A 200 6.43 14.98 -4.65
CA SER A 200 7.62 15.71 -5.04
C SER A 200 7.46 17.20 -4.73
N ASN A 201 8.57 17.94 -4.76
CA ASN A 201 8.56 19.40 -4.58
C ASN A 201 7.78 20.15 -5.67
N LEU A 202 7.27 19.45 -6.70
CA LEU A 202 6.39 20.05 -7.72
C LEU A 202 5.24 20.85 -7.08
N ILE A 203 4.65 20.33 -5.99
CA ILE A 203 3.56 21.02 -5.30
C ILE A 203 4.02 22.35 -4.67
N LEU A 204 5.29 22.47 -4.26
CA LEU A 204 5.85 23.72 -3.75
C LEU A 204 6.07 24.71 -4.89
N ASP A 205 6.64 24.25 -6.00
CA ASP A 205 6.97 25.07 -7.16
C ASP A 205 5.71 25.62 -7.83
N GLU A 206 4.67 24.82 -7.98
CA GLU A 206 3.40 25.19 -8.60
C GLU A 206 2.56 26.15 -7.75
N ASN A 207 2.83 26.27 -6.46
CA ASN A 207 2.16 27.18 -5.54
C ASN A 207 3.07 28.34 -5.07
N ALA A 208 4.27 28.48 -5.65
CA ALA A 208 5.22 29.54 -5.30
C ALA A 208 4.86 30.91 -5.88
N VAL A 209 5.62 31.92 -5.51
CA VAL A 209 5.51 33.27 -6.09
C VAL A 209 5.81 33.21 -7.58
N GLY A 210 4.92 33.78 -8.40
CA GLY A 210 5.07 33.80 -9.87
C GLY A 210 4.53 32.57 -10.58
N ASN A 211 3.79 31.68 -9.86
CA ASN A 211 3.13 30.55 -10.51
C ASN A 211 2.20 31.01 -11.66
N PRO A 212 2.06 30.21 -12.73
CA PRO A 212 1.24 30.60 -13.88
C PRO A 212 -0.27 30.32 -13.69
N TYR A 213 -0.68 29.73 -12.58
CA TYR A 213 -2.05 29.23 -12.39
C TYR A 213 -2.98 30.29 -11.77
N GLY A 214 -2.48 31.46 -11.45
CA GLY A 214 -3.27 32.54 -10.85
C GLY A 214 -3.72 32.24 -9.40
N VAL A 215 -3.12 31.27 -8.73
CA VAL A 215 -3.35 30.99 -7.32
C VAL A 215 -2.49 31.88 -6.44
N SER A 216 -2.95 32.09 -5.20
CA SER A 216 -2.21 32.86 -4.22
C SER A 216 -0.90 32.14 -3.86
N PRO A 217 0.27 32.80 -3.90
CA PRO A 217 1.52 32.15 -3.49
C PRO A 217 1.44 31.64 -2.05
N LYS A 218 1.99 30.43 -1.82
CA LYS A 218 1.94 29.74 -0.53
C LYS A 218 3.33 29.37 -0.04
N THR A 219 3.49 29.45 1.25
CA THR A 219 4.59 28.78 1.95
C THR A 219 4.29 27.31 2.10
N GLU A 220 5.30 26.51 2.35
CA GLU A 220 5.13 25.08 2.64
C GLU A 220 4.19 24.82 3.83
N ALA A 221 4.26 25.64 4.89
CA ALA A 221 3.35 25.53 6.04
C ALA A 221 1.89 25.73 5.63
N GLN A 222 1.60 26.68 4.76
CA GLN A 222 0.24 26.91 4.26
C GLN A 222 -0.27 25.77 3.39
N ILE A 223 0.61 25.14 2.60
CA ILE A 223 0.29 23.93 1.83
C ILE A 223 -0.03 22.78 2.80
N ASN A 224 0.79 22.58 3.83
CA ASN A 224 0.55 21.58 4.86
C ASN A 224 -0.78 21.80 5.57
N ASP A 225 -1.12 23.04 5.93
CA ASP A 225 -2.40 23.39 6.56
C ASP A 225 -3.59 23.06 5.66
N ILE A 226 -3.50 23.30 4.34
CA ILE A 226 -4.56 22.93 3.40
C ILE A 226 -4.69 21.41 3.31
N MET A 227 -3.58 20.68 3.19
CA MET A 227 -3.59 19.22 3.14
C MET A 227 -4.11 18.60 4.43
N PHE A 228 -3.79 19.18 5.58
CA PHE A 228 -4.39 18.78 6.87
C PHE A 228 -5.90 18.99 6.88
N ASN A 229 -6.37 20.19 6.54
CA ASN A 229 -7.79 20.53 6.62
C ASN A 229 -8.68 19.81 5.62
N TYR A 230 -8.18 19.51 4.41
CA TYR A 230 -8.98 18.90 3.34
C TYR A 230 -8.74 17.39 3.15
N MET A 231 -7.59 16.88 3.64
CA MET A 231 -7.17 15.50 3.41
C MET A 231 -6.81 14.75 4.71
N GLY A 232 -6.70 15.46 5.86
CA GLY A 232 -6.27 14.84 7.11
C GLY A 232 -4.80 14.42 7.11
N ILE A 233 -3.94 15.16 6.42
CA ILE A 233 -2.51 14.83 6.31
C ILE A 233 -1.73 15.61 7.37
N ASP A 234 -1.22 14.90 8.37
CA ASP A 234 -0.38 15.45 9.45
C ASP A 234 1.08 15.63 9.01
N ASN A 235 1.61 14.65 8.27
CA ASN A 235 2.99 14.63 7.78
C ASN A 235 2.99 14.60 6.25
N PHE A 236 3.16 15.74 5.62
CA PHE A 236 3.26 15.83 4.17
C PHE A 236 4.73 15.83 3.75
N ILE A 237 5.23 14.65 3.36
CA ILE A 237 6.63 14.39 3.02
C ILE A 237 6.87 14.78 1.56
N LYS A 238 7.75 15.75 1.34
CA LYS A 238 8.07 16.27 0.01
C LYS A 238 9.52 15.96 -0.34
N MET A 239 9.74 15.42 -1.52
CA MET A 239 11.03 15.02 -2.04
C MET A 239 11.46 15.90 -3.22
N PRO A 240 12.74 16.15 -3.43
CA PRO A 240 13.23 16.79 -4.65
C PRO A 240 12.68 16.13 -5.91
N THR A 241 12.37 16.95 -6.92
CA THR A 241 11.98 16.46 -8.26
C THR A 241 13.13 15.73 -8.94
N LEU A 242 12.80 14.83 -9.86
CA LEU A 242 13.81 14.05 -10.59
C LEU A 242 14.34 14.85 -11.79
N PRO A 243 15.66 14.78 -12.09
CA PRO A 243 16.28 15.59 -13.14
C PRO A 243 15.80 15.31 -14.57
N TRP A 244 15.42 14.08 -14.88
CA TRP A 244 15.01 13.66 -16.23
C TRP A 244 13.49 13.46 -16.36
N ASP A 245 12.76 13.49 -15.25
CA ASP A 245 11.31 13.39 -15.26
C ASP A 245 10.70 14.76 -15.64
N GLU A 246 9.91 14.78 -16.70
CA GLU A 246 9.27 16.01 -17.20
C GLU A 246 7.92 16.29 -16.53
N ILE A 247 7.34 15.31 -15.83
CA ILE A 247 6.05 15.46 -15.13
C ILE A 247 6.21 15.61 -13.61
N HIS A 248 7.32 15.13 -13.06
CA HIS A 248 7.69 15.17 -11.64
C HIS A 248 6.68 14.50 -10.70
N HIS A 249 5.97 13.46 -11.18
CA HIS A 249 5.02 12.70 -10.39
C HIS A 249 5.70 11.53 -9.70
N ILE A 250 5.45 11.38 -8.38
CA ILE A 250 6.09 10.33 -7.57
C ILE A 250 5.62 8.91 -7.93
N ASP A 251 4.40 8.76 -8.47
CA ASP A 251 3.84 7.47 -8.86
C ASP A 251 4.60 6.80 -10.03
N MET A 252 5.46 7.55 -10.73
CA MET A 252 6.33 7.00 -11.77
C MET A 252 7.54 6.25 -11.22
N HIS A 253 7.90 6.43 -9.95
CA HIS A 253 9.12 5.81 -9.41
C HIS A 253 8.97 5.21 -8.01
N MET A 254 7.83 5.41 -7.34
CA MET A 254 7.56 4.78 -6.05
C MET A 254 6.09 4.41 -5.90
N LYS A 255 5.81 3.47 -4.98
CA LYS A 255 4.48 3.00 -4.60
C LYS A 255 4.45 2.63 -3.13
N LEU A 256 3.40 3.04 -2.41
CA LEU A 256 3.06 2.45 -1.12
C LEU A 256 2.31 1.14 -1.35
N LEU A 257 2.79 0.04 -0.78
CA LEU A 257 2.11 -1.27 -0.83
C LEU A 257 1.24 -1.51 0.41
N ASN A 258 1.62 -0.91 1.52
CA ASN A 258 0.92 -0.89 2.80
C ASN A 258 1.45 0.27 3.64
N GLU A 259 1.04 0.34 4.91
CA GLU A 259 1.35 1.43 5.84
C GLU A 259 2.86 1.69 6.06
N GLU A 260 3.72 0.71 5.81
CA GLU A 260 5.16 0.80 6.11
C GLU A 260 6.08 0.32 4.97
N THR A 261 5.53 -0.12 3.82
CA THR A 261 6.35 -0.66 2.72
C THR A 261 6.31 0.22 1.48
N LEU A 262 7.47 0.71 1.08
CA LEU A 262 7.70 1.46 -0.15
C LEU A 262 8.30 0.54 -1.22
N LEU A 263 7.63 0.38 -2.34
CA LEU A 263 8.19 -0.23 -3.55
C LEU A 263 8.77 0.89 -4.42
N VAL A 264 10.05 0.82 -4.76
CA VAL A 264 10.79 1.90 -5.42
C VAL A 264 11.49 1.38 -6.68
N SER A 265 11.38 2.14 -7.77
CA SER A 265 12.05 1.82 -9.02
C SER A 265 13.56 2.01 -8.91
N LYS A 266 14.33 1.01 -9.36
CA LYS A 266 15.79 1.00 -9.33
C LYS A 266 16.37 1.05 -10.73
N TYR A 267 17.21 2.05 -10.97
CA TYR A 267 18.02 2.15 -12.18
C TYR A 267 19.41 1.55 -11.96
N PRO A 268 20.15 1.18 -13.02
CA PRO A 268 21.56 0.87 -12.90
C PRO A 268 22.33 2.05 -12.30
N VAL A 269 23.45 1.77 -11.64
CA VAL A 269 24.24 2.80 -10.93
C VAL A 269 24.61 3.96 -11.84
N GLY A 270 24.23 5.17 -11.45
CA GLY A 270 24.55 6.41 -12.16
C GLY A 270 23.74 6.66 -13.43
N VAL A 271 22.69 5.86 -13.69
CA VAL A 271 21.84 5.98 -14.88
C VAL A 271 20.57 6.76 -14.56
N ALA A 272 20.18 7.65 -15.45
CA ALA A 272 18.97 8.46 -15.37
C ALA A 272 18.77 9.09 -13.99
N ASP A 273 17.56 8.93 -13.41
CA ASP A 273 17.19 9.49 -12.12
C ASP A 273 17.58 8.60 -10.92
N GLY A 274 18.22 7.45 -11.15
CA GLY A 274 18.60 6.51 -10.10
C GLY A 274 19.25 7.17 -8.88
N PRO A 275 20.31 7.99 -9.06
CA PRO A 275 20.95 8.67 -7.92
C PRO A 275 20.03 9.61 -7.14
N GLN A 276 19.10 10.32 -7.82
CA GLN A 276 18.14 11.19 -7.13
C GLN A 276 17.05 10.39 -6.43
N ILE A 277 16.59 9.29 -7.02
CA ILE A 277 15.61 8.39 -6.37
C ILE A 277 16.23 7.80 -5.09
N GLU A 278 17.47 7.28 -5.15
CA GLU A 278 18.18 6.77 -3.98
C GLU A 278 18.30 7.86 -2.89
N ALA A 279 18.70 9.07 -3.24
CA ALA A 279 18.81 10.19 -2.30
C ALA A 279 17.45 10.60 -1.69
N ASN A 280 16.36 10.55 -2.46
CA ASN A 280 15.02 10.83 -1.98
C ASN A 280 14.56 9.76 -0.96
N ILE A 281 14.83 8.49 -1.23
CA ILE A 281 14.49 7.40 -0.32
C ILE A 281 15.34 7.42 0.95
N ASP A 282 16.64 7.71 0.83
CA ASP A 282 17.52 7.92 1.99
C ASP A 282 17.03 9.08 2.86
N TYR A 283 16.57 10.17 2.24
CA TYR A 283 15.95 11.29 2.97
C TYR A 283 14.68 10.85 3.71
N VAL A 284 13.78 10.12 3.06
CA VAL A 284 12.54 9.60 3.69
C VAL A 284 12.88 8.71 4.87
N THR A 285 13.69 7.68 4.68
CA THR A 285 13.98 6.67 5.71
C THR A 285 14.83 7.19 6.87
N SER A 286 15.61 8.26 6.64
CA SER A 286 16.44 8.89 7.68
C SER A 286 15.68 9.93 8.52
N ASN A 287 14.58 10.51 8.02
CA ASN A 287 13.93 11.64 8.67
C ASN A 287 12.48 11.35 9.10
N PHE A 288 11.84 10.30 8.55
CA PHE A 288 10.45 10.00 8.82
C PHE A 288 10.26 8.54 9.24
N LEU A 289 9.22 8.32 10.00
CA LEU A 289 8.79 7.00 10.44
C LEU A 289 7.44 6.66 9.81
N SER A 290 7.16 5.37 9.68
CA SER A 290 5.84 4.87 9.34
C SER A 290 4.80 5.31 10.38
N PRO A 291 3.50 5.20 10.11
CA PRO A 291 2.47 5.54 11.10
C PRO A 291 2.53 4.67 12.36
N PHE A 292 3.27 3.56 12.31
CA PHE A 292 3.53 2.69 13.47
C PHE A 292 4.74 3.13 14.31
N GLY A 293 5.44 4.19 13.90
CA GLY A 293 6.65 4.67 14.59
C GLY A 293 7.91 3.84 14.29
N THR A 294 7.87 2.99 13.27
CA THR A 294 8.97 2.17 12.76
C THR A 294 9.56 2.78 11.47
N PRO A 295 10.81 2.47 11.11
CA PRO A 295 11.35 2.86 9.79
C PRO A 295 10.51 2.24 8.66
N TYR A 296 10.42 2.94 7.52
CA TYR A 296 9.84 2.37 6.31
C TYR A 296 10.69 1.21 5.78
N HIS A 297 10.04 0.14 5.34
CA HIS A 297 10.66 -0.94 4.58
C HIS A 297 10.73 -0.54 3.12
N VAL A 298 11.93 -0.60 2.54
CA VAL A 298 12.14 -0.25 1.14
C VAL A 298 12.40 -1.50 0.33
N GLU A 299 11.56 -1.73 -0.65
CA GLU A 299 11.66 -2.81 -1.61
C GLU A 299 11.98 -2.24 -2.99
N TRP A 300 13.06 -2.70 -3.58
CA TRP A 300 13.51 -2.23 -4.88
C TRP A 300 13.01 -3.13 -6.01
N ILE A 301 12.58 -2.50 -7.12
CA ILE A 301 12.18 -3.18 -8.35
C ILE A 301 12.90 -2.56 -9.55
N ASP A 302 13.56 -3.39 -10.36
CA ASP A 302 14.38 -2.89 -11.46
C ASP A 302 13.53 -2.21 -12.53
N ALA A 303 13.88 -0.97 -12.91
CA ALA A 303 13.30 -0.24 -14.02
C ALA A 303 14.02 -0.64 -15.31
N PRO A 304 13.32 -1.25 -16.31
CA PRO A 304 13.98 -1.76 -17.50
C PRO A 304 14.28 -0.66 -18.53
N ALA A 305 15.40 -0.80 -19.24
CA ALA A 305 15.68 -0.02 -20.43
C ALA A 305 14.66 -0.30 -21.55
N SER A 306 14.66 0.49 -22.62
CA SER A 306 14.01 0.13 -23.89
C SER A 306 14.64 -1.14 -24.49
N THR A 307 14.03 -1.72 -25.52
CA THR A 307 14.63 -2.84 -26.28
C THR A 307 15.97 -2.46 -26.92
N GLY A 308 16.19 -1.16 -27.19
CA GLY A 308 17.45 -0.62 -27.67
C GLY A 308 18.49 -0.27 -26.59
N GLY A 309 18.17 -0.51 -25.30
CA GLY A 309 19.05 -0.22 -24.16
C GLY A 309 19.00 1.23 -23.67
N SER A 310 18.06 2.05 -24.14
CA SER A 310 17.93 3.46 -23.74
C SER A 310 17.13 3.59 -22.44
N TYR A 311 17.61 4.49 -21.59
CA TYR A 311 16.95 5.00 -20.38
C TYR A 311 16.51 6.47 -20.59
N PRO A 312 15.79 7.11 -19.67
CA PRO A 312 15.33 8.50 -19.83
C PRO A 312 16.43 9.50 -20.18
N ASP A 313 17.61 9.39 -19.60
CA ASP A 313 18.81 10.21 -19.88
C ASP A 313 19.39 10.01 -21.30
N THR A 314 18.99 8.96 -21.99
CA THR A 314 19.39 8.62 -23.36
C THR A 314 18.20 8.55 -24.32
N GLY A 315 17.10 9.22 -23.99
CA GLY A 315 15.90 9.33 -24.83
C GLY A 315 14.97 8.13 -24.76
N GLY A 316 15.10 7.29 -23.73
CA GLY A 316 14.13 6.21 -23.43
C GLY A 316 12.93 6.73 -22.62
N ALA A 317 11.81 6.02 -22.66
CA ALA A 317 10.67 6.28 -21.79
C ALA A 317 10.93 5.76 -20.35
N TYR A 318 10.19 6.32 -19.38
CA TYR A 318 10.19 5.91 -17.96
C TYR A 318 9.47 4.58 -17.76
N ARG A 319 10.10 3.47 -18.15
CA ARG A 319 9.57 2.14 -17.87
C ARG A 319 9.71 1.84 -16.40
N THR A 320 8.60 1.69 -15.73
CA THR A 320 8.55 1.46 -14.28
C THR A 320 7.45 0.46 -13.95
N PHE A 321 7.73 -0.46 -13.04
CA PHE A 321 6.72 -1.38 -12.52
C PHE A 321 5.98 -0.82 -11.29
N SER A 322 6.47 0.27 -10.69
CA SER A 322 5.83 0.90 -9.52
C SER A 322 4.57 1.70 -9.87
N ASN A 323 4.38 2.09 -11.14
CA ASN A 323 3.17 2.80 -11.59
C ASN A 323 1.97 1.83 -11.74
N SER A 324 1.64 1.16 -10.64
CA SER A 324 0.59 0.15 -10.51
C SER A 324 -0.62 0.70 -9.77
N VAL A 325 -1.78 0.06 -9.89
CA VAL A 325 -2.99 0.39 -9.11
C VAL A 325 -3.50 -0.82 -8.36
N ILE A 326 -3.89 -0.62 -7.09
CA ILE A 326 -4.51 -1.63 -6.25
C ILE A 326 -6.02 -1.47 -6.33
N ILE A 327 -6.74 -2.54 -6.65
CA ILE A 327 -8.20 -2.57 -6.74
C ILE A 327 -8.68 -3.77 -5.96
N ASN A 328 -9.10 -3.58 -4.71
CA ASN A 328 -9.50 -4.65 -3.80
C ASN A 328 -8.48 -5.79 -3.75
N LYS A 329 -8.74 -6.94 -4.38
CA LYS A 329 -7.87 -8.13 -4.38
C LYS A 329 -6.96 -8.26 -5.60
N THR A 330 -7.00 -7.28 -6.51
CA THR A 330 -6.23 -7.29 -7.76
C THR A 330 -5.27 -6.10 -7.81
N VAL A 331 -4.06 -6.32 -8.30
CA VAL A 331 -3.08 -5.27 -8.61
C VAL A 331 -2.82 -5.29 -10.11
N LEU A 332 -3.06 -4.15 -10.77
CA LEU A 332 -2.73 -3.98 -12.18
C LEU A 332 -1.35 -3.34 -12.26
N ILE A 333 -0.42 -4.00 -12.94
CA ILE A 333 0.95 -3.53 -13.12
C ILE A 333 1.25 -3.28 -14.59
N PRO A 334 1.98 -2.22 -14.96
CA PRO A 334 2.48 -2.08 -16.31
C PRO A 334 3.51 -3.16 -16.61
N VAL A 335 3.46 -3.74 -17.82
CA VAL A 335 4.47 -4.67 -18.32
C VAL A 335 4.95 -4.23 -19.67
N TYR A 336 6.11 -4.74 -20.10
CA TYR A 336 6.85 -4.22 -21.25
C TYR A 336 7.32 -5.33 -22.19
N ARG A 337 7.87 -6.42 -21.64
CA ARG A 337 8.39 -7.58 -22.40
C ARG A 337 8.68 -8.76 -21.47
N PRO A 338 8.49 -10.01 -21.93
CA PRO A 338 8.51 -11.20 -21.07
C PRO A 338 9.80 -11.41 -20.26
N GLU A 339 10.96 -11.01 -20.80
CA GLU A 339 12.26 -11.22 -20.14
C GLU A 339 12.50 -10.35 -18.89
N VAL A 340 11.75 -9.27 -18.70
CA VAL A 340 11.81 -8.41 -17.51
C VAL A 340 10.53 -8.50 -16.67
N ASP A 341 9.38 -8.76 -17.30
CA ASP A 341 8.07 -8.75 -16.66
C ASP A 341 7.90 -9.88 -15.64
N ALA A 342 8.45 -11.06 -15.94
CA ALA A 342 8.33 -12.23 -15.07
C ALA A 342 8.93 -11.98 -13.67
N ALA A 343 10.07 -11.29 -13.60
CA ALA A 343 10.71 -10.93 -12.33
C ALA A 343 9.88 -9.90 -11.55
N ALA A 344 9.32 -8.91 -12.24
CA ALA A 344 8.46 -7.90 -11.62
C ALA A 344 7.16 -8.50 -11.08
N ILE A 345 6.50 -9.37 -11.84
CA ILE A 345 5.29 -10.10 -11.40
C ILE A 345 5.61 -10.95 -10.16
N ALA A 346 6.71 -11.71 -10.17
CA ALA A 346 7.13 -12.52 -9.04
C ALA A 346 7.43 -11.66 -7.79
N LYS A 347 8.04 -10.48 -7.96
CA LYS A 347 8.28 -9.53 -6.87
C LYS A 347 6.97 -9.04 -6.24
N TYR A 348 5.97 -8.66 -7.05
CA TYR A 348 4.65 -8.28 -6.55
C TYR A 348 3.95 -9.44 -5.84
N GLN A 349 4.01 -10.66 -6.37
CA GLN A 349 3.41 -11.85 -5.73
C GLN A 349 4.05 -12.14 -4.36
N GLN A 350 5.36 -11.92 -4.23
CA GLN A 350 6.07 -12.04 -2.96
C GLN A 350 5.65 -10.98 -1.95
N LEU A 351 5.55 -9.72 -2.38
CA LEU A 351 5.27 -8.58 -1.50
C LEU A 351 3.79 -8.43 -1.15
N MET A 352 2.90 -8.96 -2.00
CA MET A 352 1.45 -8.85 -1.88
C MET A 352 0.78 -10.23 -1.95
N PRO A 353 0.97 -11.06 -0.90
CA PRO A 353 0.46 -12.44 -0.90
C PRO A 353 -1.06 -12.47 -1.04
N GLY A 354 -1.54 -13.39 -1.88
CA GLY A 354 -2.97 -13.57 -2.15
C GLY A 354 -3.58 -12.58 -3.14
N TYR A 355 -2.88 -11.52 -3.53
CA TYR A 355 -3.36 -10.62 -4.57
C TYR A 355 -3.25 -11.26 -5.97
N ASN A 356 -4.23 -10.98 -6.81
CA ASN A 356 -4.18 -11.30 -8.23
C ASN A 356 -3.35 -10.23 -8.95
N ILE A 357 -2.15 -10.59 -9.44
CA ILE A 357 -1.25 -9.66 -10.13
C ILE A 357 -1.51 -9.76 -11.63
N VAL A 358 -2.01 -8.69 -12.24
CA VAL A 358 -2.38 -8.61 -13.65
C VAL A 358 -1.43 -7.65 -14.38
N GLY A 359 -0.61 -8.19 -15.27
CA GLY A 359 0.25 -7.39 -16.15
C GLY A 359 -0.50 -6.87 -17.36
N ILE A 360 -0.38 -5.58 -17.67
CA ILE A 360 -0.96 -4.95 -18.85
C ILE A 360 0.17 -4.30 -19.64
N ASP A 361 0.35 -4.74 -20.91
CA ASP A 361 1.39 -4.22 -21.79
C ASP A 361 1.10 -2.79 -22.23
N VAL A 362 1.95 -1.86 -21.80
CA VAL A 362 1.86 -0.43 -22.08
C VAL A 362 2.94 0.06 -23.08
N ASP A 363 3.75 -0.86 -23.61
CA ASP A 363 4.89 -0.58 -24.52
C ASP A 363 4.74 -1.28 -25.89
N ASN A 364 3.55 -1.75 -26.22
CA ASN A 364 3.33 -2.43 -27.51
C ASN A 364 3.25 -1.44 -28.69
N ALA A 365 3.53 -1.94 -29.90
CA ALA A 365 3.62 -1.10 -31.10
C ALA A 365 2.27 -0.44 -31.52
N GLY A 366 1.14 -0.95 -31.02
CA GLY A 366 -0.19 -0.42 -31.35
C GLY A 366 -0.69 0.62 -30.37
N GLU A 367 -0.33 0.49 -29.09
CA GLU A 367 -0.78 1.35 -28.00
C GLU A 367 0.39 1.63 -27.03
N ASN A 368 1.37 2.43 -27.48
CA ASN A 368 2.56 2.73 -26.69
C ASN A 368 2.29 3.86 -25.69
N LEU A 369 1.62 3.52 -24.59
CA LEU A 369 1.25 4.47 -23.54
C LEU A 369 2.48 5.01 -22.79
N ILE A 370 3.48 4.15 -22.51
CA ILE A 370 4.66 4.57 -21.73
C ILE A 370 5.48 5.66 -22.43
N SER A 371 5.42 5.74 -23.77
CA SER A 371 6.07 6.83 -24.53
C SER A 371 5.42 8.20 -24.29
N GLN A 372 4.23 8.23 -23.67
CA GLN A 372 3.51 9.45 -23.31
C GLN A 372 3.78 9.86 -21.84
N LEU A 373 4.81 9.28 -21.22
CA LEU A 373 5.25 9.55 -19.84
C LEU A 373 4.21 9.16 -18.78
N GLY A 374 3.53 8.04 -18.97
CA GLY A 374 2.59 7.50 -17.99
C GLY A 374 2.29 6.03 -18.23
N ALA A 375 1.77 5.34 -17.21
CA ALA A 375 1.40 3.94 -17.29
C ALA A 375 0.03 3.67 -16.65
N ILE A 376 -0.16 2.53 -15.99
CA ILE A 376 -1.47 2.06 -15.51
C ILE A 376 -2.05 2.96 -14.41
N HIS A 377 -1.23 3.38 -13.44
CA HIS A 377 -1.70 4.26 -12.35
C HIS A 377 -2.16 5.61 -12.88
N CYS A 378 -1.42 6.20 -13.83
CA CYS A 378 -1.73 7.50 -14.41
C CYS A 378 -3.08 7.56 -15.15
N ILE A 379 -3.58 6.42 -15.66
CA ILE A 379 -4.84 6.34 -16.43
C ILE A 379 -5.97 5.68 -15.64
N THR A 380 -5.79 5.50 -14.34
CA THR A 380 -6.78 4.94 -13.42
C THR A 380 -6.88 5.76 -12.15
N HIS A 381 -8.07 5.77 -11.56
CA HIS A 381 -8.30 6.32 -10.22
C HIS A 381 -9.36 5.48 -9.51
N THR A 382 -9.49 5.62 -8.19
CA THR A 382 -10.45 4.84 -7.40
C THR A 382 -11.27 5.73 -6.48
N ILE A 383 -12.51 5.30 -6.23
CA ILE A 383 -13.39 5.90 -5.20
C ILE A 383 -13.71 4.80 -4.20
N GLY A 384 -13.51 5.10 -2.92
CA GLY A 384 -13.73 4.17 -1.83
C GLY A 384 -15.19 3.82 -1.61
N VAL A 385 -15.44 2.88 -0.71
CA VAL A 385 -16.79 2.43 -0.34
C VAL A 385 -17.46 3.42 0.61
N ALA A 386 -18.78 3.52 0.57
CA ALA A 386 -19.53 4.14 1.65
C ALA A 386 -19.46 3.25 2.91
N GLU A 387 -19.37 3.89 4.11
CA GLU A 387 -19.31 3.18 5.40
C GLU A 387 -18.19 2.12 5.45
N PRO A 388 -16.89 2.53 5.37
CA PRO A 388 -15.78 1.60 5.38
C PRO A 388 -15.67 0.85 6.71
N LEU A 389 -15.35 -0.44 6.66
CA LEU A 389 -14.87 -1.19 7.82
C LEU A 389 -13.34 -1.12 7.81
N TRP A 390 -12.78 -0.27 8.65
CA TRP A 390 -11.37 0.06 8.63
C TRP A 390 -10.60 -0.75 9.67
N ILE A 391 -9.65 -1.57 9.18
CA ILE A 391 -8.80 -2.43 10.00
C ILE A 391 -7.36 -2.01 9.77
N VAL A 392 -6.70 -1.52 10.82
CA VAL A 392 -5.27 -1.19 10.83
C VAL A 392 -4.54 -2.13 11.77
N HIS A 393 -3.50 -2.77 11.28
CA HIS A 393 -2.70 -3.70 12.02
C HIS A 393 -1.25 -3.66 11.55
N GLN A 394 -0.32 -3.48 12.49
CA GLN A 394 1.09 -3.68 12.21
C GLN A 394 1.41 -5.17 12.32
N PRO A 395 1.86 -5.82 11.24
CA PRO A 395 2.17 -7.24 11.27
C PRO A 395 3.29 -7.57 12.26
N VAL A 396 3.13 -8.67 12.99
CA VAL A 396 4.21 -9.23 13.83
C VAL A 396 5.04 -10.15 12.95
N ALA A 397 6.32 -9.82 12.78
CA ALA A 397 7.22 -10.55 11.89
C ALA A 397 7.93 -11.73 12.57
N GLU A 398 8.17 -11.66 13.88
CA GLU A 398 9.02 -12.62 14.61
C GLU A 398 8.44 -12.97 15.98
N ALA A 399 8.65 -14.20 16.42
CA ALA A 399 8.33 -14.66 17.77
C ALA A 399 9.27 -15.78 18.21
N ASN A 400 9.37 -15.98 19.53
CA ASN A 400 10.14 -17.09 20.09
C ASN A 400 9.24 -18.28 20.39
N THR A 401 9.79 -19.50 20.25
CA THR A 401 9.11 -20.73 20.66
C THR A 401 8.64 -20.70 22.11
N GLY A 402 7.48 -21.27 22.39
CA GLY A 402 6.92 -21.37 23.74
C GLY A 402 6.46 -20.05 24.32
N THR A 403 6.31 -19.00 23.52
CA THR A 403 5.80 -17.68 23.94
C THR A 403 4.33 -17.50 23.55
N SER A 404 3.78 -16.36 23.90
CA SER A 404 2.47 -15.89 23.41
C SER A 404 2.66 -14.55 22.72
N VAL A 405 2.13 -14.42 21.51
CA VAL A 405 2.22 -13.20 20.71
C VAL A 405 0.93 -12.40 20.84
N ALA A 406 1.06 -11.14 21.26
CA ALA A 406 -0.04 -10.20 21.26
C ALA A 406 -0.22 -9.59 19.86
N LEU A 407 -1.39 -9.78 19.27
CA LEU A 407 -1.80 -9.17 18.00
C LEU A 407 -2.76 -8.02 18.32
N ASN A 408 -2.36 -6.80 17.95
CA ASN A 408 -3.12 -5.59 18.20
C ASN A 408 -3.64 -5.02 16.88
N ALA A 409 -4.88 -4.55 16.88
CA ALA A 409 -5.48 -3.91 15.73
C ALA A 409 -6.35 -2.72 16.16
N MET A 410 -6.36 -1.66 15.36
CA MET A 410 -7.43 -0.67 15.38
C MET A 410 -8.51 -1.12 14.39
N ILE A 411 -9.77 -1.21 14.86
CA ILE A 411 -10.90 -1.65 14.04
C ILE A 411 -12.05 -0.67 14.24
N LYS A 412 -12.46 -0.03 13.16
CA LYS A 412 -13.45 1.05 13.22
C LYS A 412 -14.50 0.92 12.12
N HIS A 413 -15.75 1.22 12.46
CA HIS A 413 -16.87 1.33 11.53
C HIS A 413 -17.90 2.29 12.11
N ILE A 414 -18.64 3.02 11.30
CA ILE A 414 -19.63 4.00 11.75
C ILE A 414 -20.72 3.40 12.64
N SER A 415 -21.12 2.14 12.42
CA SER A 415 -22.10 1.41 13.25
C SER A 415 -21.48 0.75 14.49
N GLY A 416 -20.17 0.89 14.72
CA GLY A 416 -19.42 0.12 15.72
C GLY A 416 -19.13 -1.31 15.29
N ILE A 417 -18.34 -2.03 16.08
CA ILE A 417 -17.85 -3.39 15.80
C ILE A 417 -18.60 -4.41 16.64
N GLY A 418 -19.21 -5.40 15.99
CA GLY A 418 -19.93 -6.49 16.63
C GLY A 418 -19.01 -7.62 17.08
N SER A 419 -18.02 -8.00 16.26
CA SER A 419 -17.03 -9.02 16.60
C SER A 419 -15.78 -8.89 15.74
N ALA A 420 -14.63 -9.32 16.30
CA ALA A 420 -13.37 -9.40 15.57
C ALA A 420 -12.60 -10.65 15.99
N LYS A 421 -11.87 -11.25 15.08
CA LYS A 421 -11.14 -12.50 15.28
C LYS A 421 -9.79 -12.47 14.58
N VAL A 422 -8.81 -13.18 15.14
CA VAL A 422 -7.60 -13.62 14.45
C VAL A 422 -7.81 -15.06 14.03
N PHE A 423 -7.50 -15.36 12.78
CA PHE A 423 -7.39 -16.70 12.24
C PHE A 423 -5.92 -17.01 12.06
N TRP A 424 -5.43 -18.08 12.67
CA TRP A 424 -4.01 -18.43 12.64
C TRP A 424 -3.79 -19.93 12.52
N ARG A 425 -2.66 -20.34 11.95
CA ARG A 425 -2.25 -21.75 11.82
C ARG A 425 -0.73 -21.88 11.73
N GLU A 426 -0.19 -23.02 12.09
CA GLU A 426 1.20 -23.39 11.75
C GLU A 426 1.31 -23.69 10.25
N ILE A 427 2.40 -23.27 9.62
CA ILE A 427 2.68 -23.56 8.21
C ILE A 427 2.64 -25.07 7.96
N GLY A 428 1.96 -25.49 6.91
CA GLY A 428 1.77 -26.89 6.54
C GLY A 428 0.46 -27.51 7.08
N THR A 429 -0.30 -26.79 7.93
CA THR A 429 -1.66 -27.18 8.29
C THR A 429 -2.69 -26.55 7.34
N THR A 430 -3.84 -27.17 7.19
CA THR A 430 -4.89 -26.70 6.27
C THR A 430 -5.92 -25.80 6.97
N GLU A 431 -6.20 -26.06 8.24
CA GLU A 431 -7.27 -25.40 8.99
C GLU A 431 -6.73 -24.26 9.84
N PHE A 432 -7.44 -23.14 9.83
CA PHE A 432 -7.16 -22.02 10.72
C PHE A 432 -7.86 -22.19 12.07
N THR A 433 -7.13 -21.91 13.14
CA THR A 433 -7.67 -21.77 14.50
C THR A 433 -8.20 -20.34 14.66
N GLU A 434 -9.36 -20.19 15.29
CA GLU A 434 -9.96 -18.89 15.59
C GLU A 434 -9.59 -18.44 17.02
N THR A 435 -9.21 -17.18 17.16
CA THR A 435 -9.04 -16.51 18.46
C THR A 435 -9.76 -15.17 18.43
N ASN A 436 -10.62 -14.91 19.41
CA ASN A 436 -11.33 -13.64 19.49
C ASN A 436 -10.38 -12.50 19.81
N LEU A 437 -10.46 -11.40 19.04
CA LEU A 437 -9.93 -10.11 19.44
C LEU A 437 -10.88 -9.51 20.48
N LEU A 438 -10.32 -8.98 21.56
CA LEU A 438 -11.05 -8.34 22.64
C LEU A 438 -10.83 -6.82 22.59
N PRO A 439 -11.85 -6.00 22.83
CA PRO A 439 -11.69 -4.55 22.89
C PRO A 439 -10.85 -4.17 24.12
N VAL A 440 -9.92 -3.24 23.95
CA VAL A 440 -9.06 -2.72 25.03
C VAL A 440 -9.49 -1.30 25.42
N SER A 441 -9.44 -0.37 24.46
CA SER A 441 -9.86 1.03 24.67
C SER A 441 -10.14 1.69 23.32
N GLY A 442 -11.24 2.44 23.24
CA GLY A 442 -11.68 3.06 21.98
C GLY A 442 -11.84 2.01 20.88
N ASP A 443 -11.18 2.23 19.77
CA ASP A 443 -11.23 1.34 18.60
C ASP A 443 -10.10 0.28 18.60
N ASN A 444 -9.32 0.16 19.69
CA ASN A 444 -8.21 -0.78 19.81
C ASN A 444 -8.66 -2.15 20.32
N TRP A 445 -8.18 -3.19 19.67
CA TRP A 445 -8.48 -4.59 19.92
C TRP A 445 -7.20 -5.39 20.06
N THR A 446 -7.22 -6.46 20.87
CA THR A 446 -6.07 -7.34 21.09
C THR A 446 -6.48 -8.80 21.15
N ALA A 447 -5.61 -9.67 20.68
CA ALA A 447 -5.67 -11.11 20.88
C ALA A 447 -4.28 -11.65 21.20
N ASN A 448 -4.22 -12.78 21.92
CA ASN A 448 -2.98 -13.49 22.13
C ASN A 448 -3.07 -14.86 21.44
N ILE A 449 -2.10 -15.17 20.61
CA ILE A 449 -1.95 -16.49 20.00
C ILE A 449 -0.74 -17.22 20.61
N PRO A 450 -0.87 -18.52 20.95
CA PRO A 450 0.25 -19.30 21.47
C PRO A 450 1.20 -19.67 20.33
N ILE A 451 2.50 -19.60 20.58
CA ILE A 451 3.56 -20.09 19.71
C ILE A 451 4.05 -21.43 20.25
N ALA A 452 3.87 -22.49 19.48
CA ALA A 452 4.25 -23.83 19.92
C ALA A 452 5.77 -24.00 20.04
N LEU A 453 6.19 -25.01 20.78
CA LEU A 453 7.61 -25.39 20.93
C LEU A 453 8.18 -26.08 19.67
N SER A 454 7.33 -26.36 18.68
CA SER A 454 7.70 -26.97 17.39
C SER A 454 8.67 -26.12 16.58
N GLY A 455 8.68 -24.79 16.79
CA GLY A 455 9.49 -23.86 15.99
C GLY A 455 8.98 -23.73 14.54
N ILE A 456 7.69 -24.03 14.31
CA ILE A 456 7.07 -23.88 13.01
C ILE A 456 6.48 -22.47 12.91
N ASP A 457 6.75 -21.79 11.81
CA ASP A 457 6.23 -20.47 11.50
C ASP A 457 4.70 -20.47 11.49
N VAL A 458 4.12 -19.31 11.84
CA VAL A 458 2.66 -19.15 11.97
C VAL A 458 2.14 -18.18 10.92
N GLU A 459 1.14 -18.62 10.18
CA GLU A 459 0.36 -17.77 9.26
C GLU A 459 -0.88 -17.25 9.98
N TYR A 460 -1.24 -15.98 9.76
CA TYR A 460 -2.44 -15.40 10.36
C TYR A 460 -3.05 -14.26 9.55
N TYR A 461 -4.34 -14.01 9.78
CA TYR A 461 -5.05 -12.83 9.29
C TYR A 461 -6.10 -12.37 10.29
N ILE A 462 -6.58 -11.13 10.15
CA ILE A 462 -7.62 -10.55 10.98
C ILE A 462 -8.92 -10.53 10.19
N TRP A 463 -10.03 -10.81 10.85
CA TRP A 463 -11.39 -10.65 10.35
C TRP A 463 -12.20 -9.83 11.35
N ALA A 464 -13.06 -8.95 10.84
CA ALA A 464 -13.99 -8.20 11.67
C ALA A 464 -15.39 -8.14 11.03
N GLN A 465 -16.40 -7.96 11.90
CA GLN A 465 -17.77 -7.70 11.52
C GLN A 465 -18.29 -6.48 12.27
N ALA A 466 -18.77 -5.51 11.52
CA ALA A 466 -19.49 -4.35 12.04
C ALA A 466 -20.91 -4.71 12.53
N ASN A 467 -21.51 -3.86 13.36
CA ASN A 467 -22.88 -4.02 13.81
C ASN A 467 -23.91 -3.95 12.66
N SER A 468 -23.57 -3.30 11.54
CA SER A 468 -24.36 -3.30 10.30
C SER A 468 -24.41 -4.66 9.59
N GLY A 469 -23.53 -5.59 9.99
CA GLY A 469 -23.34 -6.89 9.33
C GLY A 469 -22.24 -6.87 8.27
N LYS A 470 -21.65 -5.72 7.93
CA LYS A 470 -20.50 -5.65 7.02
C LYS A 470 -19.31 -6.42 7.61
N THR A 471 -18.62 -7.19 6.77
CA THR A 471 -17.43 -7.97 7.15
C THR A 471 -16.25 -7.59 6.29
N LEU A 472 -15.05 -7.62 6.85
CA LEU A 472 -13.80 -7.41 6.14
C LEU A 472 -12.69 -8.28 6.75
N THR A 473 -11.71 -8.62 5.94
CA THR A 473 -10.46 -9.24 6.37
C THR A 473 -9.28 -8.30 6.14
N ARG A 474 -8.24 -8.45 6.95
CA ARG A 474 -6.95 -7.80 6.72
C ARG A 474 -5.84 -8.87 6.81
N PRO A 475 -5.06 -9.15 5.77
CA PRO A 475 -5.16 -8.57 4.41
C PRO A 475 -6.53 -8.79 3.78
N ILE A 476 -6.93 -7.90 2.87
CA ILE A 476 -8.22 -8.01 2.17
C ILE A 476 -8.34 -9.31 1.35
N THR A 477 -7.20 -9.89 0.98
CA THR A 477 -7.07 -11.14 0.21
C THR A 477 -7.22 -12.39 1.04
N ALA A 478 -7.34 -12.29 2.38
CA ALA A 478 -7.50 -13.47 3.23
C ALA A 478 -8.73 -14.33 2.82
N PRO A 479 -8.67 -15.66 2.99
CA PRO A 479 -7.61 -16.45 3.62
C PRO A 479 -6.44 -16.83 2.71
N THR A 480 -6.44 -16.44 1.42
CA THR A 480 -5.33 -16.72 0.48
C THR A 480 -4.12 -15.82 0.72
N GLY A 481 -4.35 -14.59 1.18
CA GLY A 481 -3.34 -13.68 1.70
C GLY A 481 -3.32 -13.70 3.22
N PHE A 482 -2.15 -13.73 3.82
CA PHE A 482 -1.93 -13.75 5.28
C PHE A 482 -0.56 -13.15 5.60
N TRP A 483 -0.34 -12.83 6.86
CA TRP A 483 0.98 -12.49 7.37
C TRP A 483 1.64 -13.72 8.00
N THR A 484 2.97 -13.74 8.00
CA THR A 484 3.75 -14.82 8.59
C THR A 484 4.55 -14.30 9.79
N ILE A 485 4.46 -15.03 10.90
CA ILE A 485 5.35 -14.88 12.05
C ILE A 485 6.45 -15.92 11.90
N ASN A 486 7.69 -15.47 11.71
CA ASN A 486 8.86 -16.34 11.73
C ASN A 486 9.14 -16.75 13.17
N VAL A 487 9.14 -18.04 13.44
CA VAL A 487 9.32 -18.56 14.79
C VAL A 487 10.77 -18.95 15.01
N GLU A 488 11.46 -18.15 15.82
CA GLU A 488 12.83 -18.45 16.20
C GLU A 488 12.88 -19.48 17.31
N ASN A 489 13.68 -20.53 17.12
CA ASN A 489 14.00 -21.46 18.17
C ASN A 489 14.98 -20.81 19.15
N LEU A 490 14.53 -20.51 20.35
CA LEU A 490 15.46 -20.22 21.43
C LEU A 490 16.42 -21.40 21.58
N SER A 491 17.72 -21.13 21.70
CA SER A 491 18.64 -22.18 22.10
C SER A 491 18.19 -22.75 23.46
N VAL A 492 18.39 -24.05 23.67
CA VAL A 492 18.06 -24.70 24.98
C VAL A 492 18.66 -23.92 26.13
N GLU A 493 19.84 -23.33 25.93
CA GLU A 493 20.52 -22.54 26.98
C GLU A 493 19.85 -21.18 27.21
N ASP A 494 19.36 -20.50 26.18
CA ASP A 494 18.65 -19.20 26.32
C ASP A 494 17.27 -19.41 26.93
N TRP A 495 16.56 -20.43 26.50
CA TRP A 495 15.31 -20.85 27.13
C TRP A 495 15.54 -21.17 28.62
N ALA A 496 16.61 -21.90 28.96
CA ALA A 496 16.94 -22.28 30.31
C ALA A 496 17.33 -21.09 31.18
N LYS A 497 17.96 -20.04 30.64
CA LYS A 497 18.25 -18.80 31.40
C LYS A 497 16.99 -18.14 31.92
N SER A 498 15.91 -18.16 31.17
CA SER A 498 14.64 -17.54 31.55
C SER A 498 13.76 -18.42 32.43
N HIS A 499 13.92 -19.76 32.40
CA HIS A 499 13.04 -20.71 33.07
C HIS A 499 13.71 -21.51 34.19
N ILE A 500 15.03 -21.59 34.29
CA ILE A 500 15.78 -22.34 35.31
C ILE A 500 16.85 -21.45 35.90
N ALA A 501 16.44 -20.61 36.84
CA ALA A 501 17.37 -19.76 37.60
C ALA A 501 17.99 -20.52 38.78
N GLY A 502 19.25 -20.35 38.99
CA GLY A 502 20.03 -21.02 40.01
C GLY A 502 21.25 -21.74 39.42
N PRO A 503 22.04 -22.44 40.27
CA PRO A 503 21.82 -22.87 41.65
C PRO A 503 22.12 -21.78 42.69
N PHE A 504 21.37 -21.78 43.78
CA PHE A 504 21.65 -20.93 44.95
C PHE A 504 21.26 -21.61 46.29
N PRO A 505 22.10 -21.52 47.37
CA PRO A 505 23.45 -21.01 47.34
C PRO A 505 24.38 -21.93 46.55
N ASN A 506 25.41 -21.35 45.94
CA ASN A 506 26.47 -22.14 45.32
C ASN A 506 27.81 -21.43 45.56
N PRO A 507 28.73 -22.02 46.41
CA PRO A 507 28.71 -23.37 46.98
C PRO A 507 27.59 -23.64 47.97
N ALA A 508 27.15 -24.90 48.05
CA ALA A 508 26.07 -25.40 48.92
C ALA A 508 26.57 -26.45 49.92
N ARG A 509 25.91 -26.54 51.11
CA ARG A 509 26.21 -27.55 52.11
C ARG A 509 25.17 -28.67 52.15
N GLU A 510 23.95 -28.36 52.51
CA GLU A 510 22.87 -29.36 52.71
C GLU A 510 21.87 -29.40 51.58
N SER A 511 21.58 -28.28 51.00
CA SER A 511 20.64 -28.16 49.87
C SER A 511 21.02 -27.06 48.91
N VAL A 512 20.47 -27.14 47.71
CA VAL A 512 20.59 -26.14 46.66
C VAL A 512 19.22 -25.88 46.02
N ASN A 513 18.94 -24.65 45.70
CA ASN A 513 17.67 -24.21 45.14
C ASN A 513 17.80 -23.81 43.68
N PHE A 514 16.75 -24.05 42.97
CA PHE A 514 16.52 -23.53 41.63
C PHE A 514 15.14 -22.88 41.62
N ASN A 515 15.01 -21.74 40.97
CA ASN A 515 13.71 -21.17 40.68
C ASN A 515 13.28 -21.60 39.29
N LEU A 516 12.23 -22.41 39.21
CA LEU A 516 11.71 -22.97 37.98
C LEU A 516 10.53 -22.13 37.50
N GLY A 517 10.56 -21.68 36.24
CA GLY A 517 9.36 -21.17 35.58
C GLY A 517 8.32 -22.30 35.42
N GLN A 518 7.19 -21.98 34.84
CA GLN A 518 6.16 -22.98 34.54
C GLN A 518 6.64 -23.92 33.42
N ILE A 519 7.30 -25.04 33.81
CA ILE A 519 8.01 -25.95 32.87
C ILE A 519 7.21 -27.24 32.57
N GLY A 520 6.22 -27.56 33.39
CA GLY A 520 5.51 -28.84 33.30
C GLY A 520 6.29 -30.00 33.91
N LYS A 521 6.37 -31.14 33.21
CA LYS A 521 7.07 -32.34 33.70
C LYS A 521 8.54 -32.31 33.32
N ILE A 522 9.43 -32.52 34.30
CA ILE A 522 10.89 -32.60 34.09
C ILE A 522 11.51 -33.77 34.81
N ASP A 523 12.56 -34.35 34.22
CA ASP A 523 13.44 -35.30 34.86
C ASP A 523 14.70 -34.58 35.37
N VAL A 524 15.03 -34.75 36.63
CA VAL A 524 16.20 -34.16 37.29
C VAL A 524 17.18 -35.26 37.60
N THR A 525 18.40 -35.14 37.07
CA THR A 525 19.50 -36.09 37.32
C THR A 525 20.69 -35.37 37.91
N ILE A 526 21.28 -35.92 38.98
CA ILE A 526 22.55 -35.44 39.56
C ILE A 526 23.64 -36.42 39.24
N THR A 527 24.76 -35.92 38.70
CA THR A 527 25.96 -36.72 38.49
C THR A 527 27.17 -36.07 39.16
N ASN A 528 28.16 -36.90 39.52
CA ASN A 528 29.47 -36.43 39.99
C ASN A 528 30.41 -36.19 38.77
N THR A 529 31.66 -35.78 39.07
CA THR A 529 32.69 -35.52 38.03
C THR A 529 33.13 -36.75 37.25
N LEU A 530 32.80 -37.95 37.72
CA LEU A 530 33.07 -39.22 37.03
C LEU A 530 31.88 -39.69 36.17
N GLY A 531 30.81 -38.89 36.12
CA GLY A 531 29.59 -39.21 35.37
C GLY A 531 28.68 -40.24 36.05
N GLN A 532 28.98 -40.61 37.32
CA GLN A 532 28.12 -41.52 38.09
C GLN A 532 26.84 -40.78 38.53
N THR A 533 25.68 -41.38 38.27
CA THR A 533 24.39 -40.87 38.73
C THR A 533 24.25 -41.04 40.22
N LEU A 534 24.05 -39.96 40.93
CA LEU A 534 23.85 -39.89 42.39
C LEU A 534 22.38 -39.82 42.80
N LEU A 535 21.56 -39.16 41.95
CA LEU A 535 20.12 -39.04 42.12
C LEU A 535 19.45 -38.94 40.76
N GLN A 536 18.25 -39.50 40.65
CA GLN A 536 17.35 -39.30 39.53
C GLN A 536 15.91 -39.21 40.07
N GLN A 537 15.18 -38.20 39.68
CA GLN A 537 13.78 -38.00 40.06
C GLN A 537 13.03 -37.26 38.98
N THR A 538 11.72 -37.48 38.90
CA THR A 538 10.81 -36.75 38.06
C THR A 538 10.02 -35.76 38.87
N VAL A 539 9.84 -34.55 38.38
CA VAL A 539 9.03 -33.49 38.98
C VAL A 539 7.89 -33.19 38.03
N ASP A 540 6.66 -33.45 38.48
CA ASP A 540 5.44 -33.11 37.73
C ASP A 540 5.02 -31.67 38.06
N ASN A 541 4.59 -30.90 37.06
CA ASN A 541 4.18 -29.49 37.18
C ASN A 541 5.24 -28.60 37.84
N ALA A 542 6.50 -28.70 37.41
CA ALA A 542 7.61 -27.91 37.91
C ALA A 542 7.32 -26.41 37.75
N ASN A 543 7.21 -25.71 38.88
CA ASN A 543 6.98 -24.28 38.95
C ASN A 543 7.43 -23.74 40.32
N GLY A 544 8.04 -22.56 40.34
CA GLY A 544 8.51 -21.91 41.58
C GLY A 544 9.81 -22.49 42.16
N LEU A 545 9.94 -22.44 43.45
CA LEU A 545 11.18 -22.86 44.13
C LEU A 545 11.28 -24.39 44.19
N PHE A 546 12.30 -24.93 43.53
CA PHE A 546 12.68 -26.35 43.58
C PHE A 546 13.93 -26.50 44.45
N THR A 547 13.82 -27.23 45.56
CA THR A 547 14.92 -27.50 46.51
C THR A 547 15.44 -28.91 46.28
N LEU A 548 16.75 -29.05 46.18
CA LEU A 548 17.44 -30.31 46.03
C LEU A 548 18.33 -30.56 47.22
N ASP A 549 18.05 -31.62 47.97
CA ASP A 549 18.85 -32.02 49.12
C ASP A 549 20.14 -32.71 48.69
N LEU A 550 21.26 -32.28 49.25
CA LEU A 550 22.60 -32.78 48.94
C LEU A 550 23.08 -33.71 50.06
N GLN A 551 23.24 -35.00 49.74
CA GLN A 551 23.71 -35.97 50.74
C GLN A 551 25.09 -35.62 51.29
N ALA A 552 25.33 -35.91 52.58
CA ALA A 552 26.59 -35.61 53.29
C ALA A 552 27.79 -36.35 52.66
N SER A 553 27.55 -37.47 51.99
CA SER A 553 28.57 -38.26 51.30
C SER A 553 29.03 -37.65 49.97
N TRP A 554 28.25 -36.71 49.40
CA TRP A 554 28.63 -36.06 48.16
C TRP A 554 29.59 -34.91 48.42
N LYS A 555 30.60 -34.74 47.57
CA LYS A 555 31.60 -33.68 47.72
C LYS A 555 32.08 -33.18 46.35
N GLY A 556 32.46 -31.91 46.33
CA GLY A 556 33.05 -31.29 45.13
C GLY A 556 32.00 -30.86 44.07
N ALA A 557 32.38 -30.94 42.83
CA ALA A 557 31.49 -30.49 41.75
C ALA A 557 30.45 -31.57 41.39
N LEU A 558 29.20 -31.17 41.43
CA LEU A 558 28.05 -31.96 41.01
C LEU A 558 27.42 -31.29 39.77
N PHE A 559 26.83 -32.09 38.91
CA PHE A 559 26.12 -31.60 37.72
C PHE A 559 24.64 -31.98 37.85
N VAL A 560 23.79 -30.97 37.95
CA VAL A 560 22.34 -31.12 38.00
C VAL A 560 21.79 -30.90 36.60
N THR A 561 21.27 -31.96 35.99
CA THR A 561 20.71 -31.95 34.65
C THR A 561 19.19 -31.99 34.75
N PHE A 562 18.56 -31.01 34.12
CA PHE A 562 17.11 -30.91 33.89
C PHE A 562 16.80 -31.34 32.44
N LYS A 563 15.89 -32.27 32.26
CA LYS A 563 15.47 -32.76 30.95
C LYS A 563 13.94 -32.71 30.87
N GLY A 564 13.41 -32.15 29.78
CA GLY A 564 11.98 -32.03 29.50
C GLY A 564 11.74 -31.87 28.01
N ASP A 565 10.56 -31.40 27.64
CA ASP A 565 10.19 -31.17 26.23
C ASP A 565 11.05 -30.10 25.53
N PHE A 566 11.64 -29.20 26.32
CA PHE A 566 12.60 -28.17 25.88
C PHE A 566 14.00 -28.74 25.54
N GLY A 567 14.27 -30.01 25.76
CA GLY A 567 15.58 -30.65 25.62
C GLY A 567 16.26 -30.89 26.98
N GLN A 568 17.54 -30.57 27.09
CA GLN A 568 18.34 -30.85 28.30
C GLN A 568 19.26 -29.67 28.64
N VAL A 569 19.27 -29.28 29.93
CA VAL A 569 20.18 -28.25 30.44
C VAL A 569 20.86 -28.72 31.70
N THR A 570 22.14 -28.38 31.87
CA THR A 570 22.94 -28.79 33.06
C THR A 570 23.44 -27.56 33.82
N ARG A 571 23.34 -27.60 35.17
CA ARG A 571 23.86 -26.58 36.07
C ARG A 571 24.90 -27.20 37.01
N LYS A 572 26.01 -26.48 37.19
CA LYS A 572 27.09 -26.92 38.09
C LYS A 572 26.83 -26.46 39.53
N VAL A 573 26.85 -27.37 40.46
CA VAL A 573 26.75 -27.14 41.92
C VAL A 573 28.06 -27.53 42.60
N ILE A 574 28.57 -26.68 43.47
CA ILE A 574 29.74 -27.00 44.31
C ILE A 574 29.24 -27.41 45.71
N LYS A 575 29.40 -28.67 46.05
CA LYS A 575 29.07 -29.22 47.37
C LYS A 575 30.29 -29.10 48.31
N LEU A 576 30.10 -28.38 49.42
CA LEU A 576 31.11 -28.20 50.49
C LEU A 576 31.20 -29.40 51.41
#